data_02dc35a3dc46de4beabbff062bf7534c
#
_entry.id   02dc35a3dc46de4beabbff062bf7534c
#
_cell.length_a   1.000
_cell.length_b   1.000
_cell.length_c   1.000
_cell.angle_alpha   90.00
_cell.angle_beta   90.00
_cell.angle_gamma   90.00
#
_symmetry.space_group_name_H-M   'P 1'
#
loop_
_entity.id
_entity.type
_entity.pdbx_description
1 polymer ?
#
loop_
_entity_poly.entity_id
_entity_poly.type
_entity_poly.pdbx_seq_one_letter_code
_entity_poly.pdbx_strand_id
1 'polypeptide(L)'
;MKKSVLRRIGISVISLILFVILWDRAASWMRSPYLPLPYDVFQALISMLVFNQVDHTGHLMSDHISASVFRVLYGFALAAAVGVPVGLFTGWSWYIESAASPIIEVIRPIPPLAWIPFAIKFFGDPFNTVFIVFIGAVFPTILSTVAGVKAIDPILVDAAKTLGAT
;
A
#
# COMPACT_ATOMS: atom_id res chain seq x y z
N MET A 1 -23.69 -28.40 7.85
CA MET A 1 -22.46 -27.65 7.55
C MET A 1 -21.90 -27.92 6.15
N LYS A 2 -21.71 -29.15 5.66
CA LYS A 2 -21.14 -29.44 4.32
C LYS A 2 -21.91 -28.83 3.12
N LYS A 3 -23.24 -28.86 3.12
CA LYS A 3 -24.06 -28.32 1.99
C LYS A 3 -23.96 -26.79 1.82
N SER A 4 -23.84 -26.04 2.91
CA SER A 4 -23.68 -24.56 2.85
C SER A 4 -22.31 -24.14 2.34
N VAL A 5 -21.26 -24.91 2.67
CA VAL A 5 -19.90 -24.68 2.16
C VAL A 5 -19.84 -24.97 0.65
N LEU A 6 -20.40 -26.09 0.21
CA LEU A 6 -20.44 -26.48 -1.20
C LEU A 6 -21.19 -25.43 -2.04
N ARG A 7 -22.31 -24.91 -1.54
CA ARG A 7 -23.09 -23.86 -2.19
C ARG A 7 -22.29 -22.54 -2.29
N ARG A 8 -21.56 -22.17 -1.24
CA ARG A 8 -20.68 -20.96 -1.25
C ARG A 8 -19.57 -21.11 -2.28
N ILE A 9 -18.90 -22.27 -2.31
CA ILE A 9 -17.84 -22.55 -3.30
C ILE A 9 -18.42 -22.47 -4.72
N GLY A 10 -19.59 -23.07 -4.96
CA GLY A 10 -20.25 -23.01 -6.29
C GLY A 10 -20.56 -21.58 -6.72
N ILE A 11 -21.10 -20.76 -5.83
CA ILE A 11 -21.37 -19.33 -6.13
C ILE A 11 -20.07 -18.58 -6.42
N SER A 12 -19.01 -18.80 -5.63
CA SER A 12 -17.70 -18.16 -5.86
C SER A 12 -17.10 -18.53 -7.21
N VAL A 13 -17.15 -19.81 -7.58
CA VAL A 13 -16.65 -20.28 -8.89
C VAL A 13 -17.43 -19.66 -10.05
N ILE A 14 -18.76 -19.63 -9.94
CA ILE A 14 -19.62 -19.00 -10.96
C ILE A 14 -19.30 -17.51 -11.08
N SER A 15 -19.12 -16.81 -9.97
CA SER A 15 -18.75 -15.39 -9.95
C SER A 15 -17.41 -15.13 -10.65
N LEU A 16 -16.39 -15.98 -10.38
CA LEU A 16 -15.09 -15.86 -11.03
C LEU A 16 -15.18 -16.12 -12.54
N ILE A 17 -15.95 -17.15 -12.96
CA ILE A 17 -16.15 -17.43 -14.38
C ILE A 17 -16.84 -16.25 -15.06
N LEU A 18 -17.91 -15.72 -14.47
CA LEU A 18 -18.60 -14.54 -15.01
C LEU A 18 -17.68 -13.33 -15.11
N PHE A 19 -16.83 -13.10 -14.11
CA PHE A 19 -15.85 -12.01 -14.13
C PHE A 19 -14.88 -12.17 -15.32
N VAL A 20 -14.30 -13.36 -15.51
CA VAL A 20 -13.38 -13.62 -16.63
C VAL A 20 -14.07 -13.44 -17.99
N ILE A 21 -15.32 -13.91 -18.12
CA ILE A 21 -16.11 -13.71 -19.34
C ILE A 21 -16.37 -12.22 -19.60
N LEU A 22 -16.76 -11.47 -18.59
CA LEU A 22 -16.99 -10.03 -18.71
C LEU A 22 -15.72 -9.28 -19.09
N TRP A 23 -14.58 -9.65 -18.47
CA TRP A 23 -13.28 -9.08 -18.84
C TRP A 23 -12.92 -9.38 -20.30
N ASP A 24 -13.05 -10.65 -20.73
CA ASP A 24 -12.77 -11.03 -22.11
C ASP A 24 -13.61 -10.24 -23.12
N ARG A 25 -14.92 -10.10 -22.84
CA ARG A 25 -15.83 -9.32 -23.70
C ARG A 25 -15.49 -7.83 -23.70
N ALA A 26 -15.20 -7.25 -22.56
CA ALA A 26 -14.79 -5.85 -22.44
C ALA A 26 -13.48 -5.58 -23.20
N ALA A 27 -12.47 -6.42 -23.02
CA ALA A 27 -11.18 -6.29 -23.69
C ALA A 27 -11.32 -6.45 -25.22
N SER A 28 -12.09 -7.43 -25.69
CA SER A 28 -12.37 -7.66 -27.10
C SER A 28 -13.14 -6.50 -27.73
N TRP A 29 -14.06 -5.86 -26.99
CA TRP A 29 -14.86 -4.73 -27.46
C TRP A 29 -14.03 -3.44 -27.52
N MET A 30 -13.28 -3.14 -26.45
CA MET A 30 -12.48 -1.92 -26.36
C MET A 30 -11.27 -1.91 -27.29
N ARG A 31 -10.71 -3.07 -27.64
CA ARG A 31 -9.49 -3.22 -28.45
C ARG A 31 -8.36 -2.28 -28.04
N SER A 32 -8.26 -2.01 -26.74
CA SER A 32 -7.28 -1.09 -26.18
C SER A 32 -5.98 -1.82 -25.83
N PRO A 33 -4.81 -1.26 -26.14
CA PRO A 33 -3.53 -1.83 -25.72
C PRO A 33 -3.36 -1.85 -24.19
N TYR A 34 -4.17 -1.05 -23.45
CA TYR A 34 -4.13 -0.99 -22.00
C TYR A 34 -5.00 -2.05 -21.30
N LEU A 35 -5.85 -2.76 -22.04
CA LEU A 35 -6.71 -3.82 -21.50
C LEU A 35 -6.50 -5.11 -22.31
N PRO A 36 -5.46 -5.91 -21.99
CA PRO A 36 -5.18 -7.16 -22.69
C PRO A 36 -6.25 -8.22 -22.41
N LEU A 37 -6.34 -9.22 -23.29
CA LEU A 37 -7.20 -10.38 -23.07
C LEU A 37 -6.72 -11.22 -21.88
N PRO A 38 -7.61 -11.88 -21.13
CA PRO A 38 -7.23 -12.77 -20.02
C PRO A 38 -6.22 -13.84 -20.44
N TYR A 39 -6.38 -14.38 -21.65
CA TYR A 39 -5.47 -15.37 -22.22
C TYR A 39 -4.05 -14.83 -22.41
N ASP A 40 -3.91 -13.61 -22.97
CA ASP A 40 -2.61 -12.98 -23.23
C ASP A 40 -1.87 -12.70 -21.92
N VAL A 41 -2.60 -12.25 -20.88
CA VAL A 41 -2.03 -12.03 -19.54
C VAL A 41 -1.53 -13.35 -18.95
N PHE A 42 -2.31 -14.42 -19.06
CA PHE A 42 -1.92 -15.73 -18.55
C PHE A 42 -0.71 -16.30 -19.29
N GLN A 43 -0.68 -16.17 -20.61
CA GLN A 43 0.45 -16.62 -21.43
C GLN A 43 1.72 -15.82 -21.10
N ALA A 44 1.63 -14.49 -20.99
CA ALA A 44 2.75 -13.64 -20.57
C ALA A 44 3.27 -14.02 -19.20
N LEU A 45 2.37 -14.25 -18.24
CA LEU A 45 2.75 -14.68 -16.90
C LEU A 45 3.53 -16.00 -16.90
N ILE A 46 3.05 -17.00 -17.62
CA ILE A 46 3.74 -18.30 -17.75
C ILE A 46 5.11 -18.11 -18.42
N SER A 47 5.17 -17.34 -19.51
CA SER A 47 6.43 -17.12 -20.23
C SER A 47 7.50 -16.47 -19.35
N MET A 48 7.12 -15.51 -18.54
CA MET A 48 8.03 -14.81 -17.64
C MET A 48 8.42 -15.64 -16.40
N LEU A 49 7.47 -16.39 -15.81
CA LEU A 49 7.71 -17.15 -14.60
C LEU A 49 8.34 -18.52 -14.84
N VAL A 50 7.86 -19.24 -15.86
CA VAL A 50 8.28 -20.63 -16.12
C VAL A 50 9.45 -20.69 -17.10
N PHE A 51 9.38 -19.92 -18.17
CA PHE A 51 10.40 -19.93 -19.23
C PHE A 51 11.46 -18.85 -19.03
N ASN A 52 11.36 -18.05 -17.96
CA ASN A 52 12.32 -17.01 -17.60
C ASN A 52 12.62 -16.06 -18.77
N GLN A 53 11.60 -15.78 -19.58
CA GLN A 53 11.70 -14.87 -20.71
C GLN A 53 11.76 -13.42 -20.23
N VAL A 54 12.56 -12.63 -20.88
CA VAL A 54 12.62 -11.18 -20.67
C VAL A 54 11.37 -10.51 -21.23
N ASP A 55 10.95 -9.41 -20.61
CA ASP A 55 9.89 -8.57 -21.13
C ASP A 55 10.34 -7.74 -22.35
N HIS A 56 9.44 -6.88 -22.84
CA HIS A 56 9.73 -5.95 -23.94
C HIS A 56 10.81 -4.89 -23.60
N THR A 57 11.18 -4.74 -22.32
CA THR A 57 12.26 -3.87 -21.84
C THR A 57 13.58 -4.60 -21.63
N GLY A 58 13.62 -5.91 -21.82
CA GLY A 58 14.80 -6.75 -21.66
C GLY A 58 15.08 -7.20 -20.22
N HIS A 59 14.10 -7.03 -19.31
CA HIS A 59 14.23 -7.41 -17.90
C HIS A 59 13.50 -8.70 -17.58
N LEU A 60 14.05 -9.46 -16.62
CA LEU A 60 13.42 -10.65 -16.06
C LEU A 60 12.34 -10.25 -15.03
N MET A 61 11.39 -11.16 -14.79
CA MET A 61 10.40 -10.98 -13.71
C MET A 61 11.07 -10.78 -12.34
N SER A 62 12.19 -11.47 -12.09
CA SER A 62 12.99 -11.31 -10.86
C SER A 62 13.50 -9.88 -10.67
N ASP A 63 13.88 -9.19 -11.75
CA ASP A 63 14.38 -7.83 -11.71
C ASP A 63 13.25 -6.84 -11.33
N HIS A 64 12.07 -7.04 -11.92
CA HIS A 64 10.88 -6.26 -11.58
C HIS A 64 10.45 -6.47 -10.13
N ILE A 65 10.48 -7.73 -9.65
CA ILE A 65 10.12 -8.06 -8.26
C ILE A 65 11.13 -7.44 -7.30
N SER A 66 12.42 -7.62 -7.53
CA SER A 66 13.46 -7.09 -6.65
C SER A 66 13.44 -5.57 -6.57
N ALA A 67 13.28 -4.90 -7.72
CA ALA A 67 13.14 -3.45 -7.78
C ALA A 67 11.88 -2.95 -7.04
N SER A 68 10.75 -3.64 -7.20
CA SER A 68 9.50 -3.30 -6.51
C SER A 68 9.60 -3.50 -5.00
N VAL A 69 10.17 -4.63 -4.56
CA VAL A 69 10.40 -4.92 -3.14
C VAL A 69 11.32 -3.87 -2.52
N PHE A 70 12.41 -3.51 -3.18
CA PHE A 70 13.30 -2.45 -2.72
C PHE A 70 12.56 -1.12 -2.52
N ARG A 71 11.82 -0.65 -3.54
CA ARG A 71 11.08 0.62 -3.48
C ARG A 71 10.06 0.64 -2.34
N VAL A 72 9.32 -0.45 -2.17
CA VAL A 72 8.30 -0.58 -1.12
C VAL A 72 8.95 -0.61 0.26
N LEU A 73 9.95 -1.45 0.48
CA LEU A 73 10.61 -1.55 1.78
C LEU A 73 11.31 -0.25 2.18
N TYR A 74 12.00 0.38 1.24
CA TYR A 74 12.69 1.63 1.51
C TYR A 74 11.72 2.79 1.77
N GLY A 75 10.66 2.92 0.96
CA GLY A 75 9.61 3.92 1.18
C GLY A 75 8.85 3.72 2.50
N PHE A 76 8.55 2.46 2.85
CA PHE A 76 7.92 2.13 4.12
C PHE A 76 8.84 2.37 5.32
N ALA A 77 10.13 2.02 5.22
CA ALA A 77 11.10 2.30 6.28
C ALA A 77 11.22 3.81 6.57
N LEU A 78 11.25 4.64 5.52
CA LEU A 78 11.22 6.10 5.67
C LEU A 78 9.92 6.58 6.30
N ALA A 79 8.77 6.03 5.87
CA ALA A 79 7.48 6.37 6.45
C ALA A 79 7.38 5.98 7.94
N ALA A 80 7.93 4.84 8.32
CA ALA A 80 8.01 4.43 9.71
C ALA A 80 8.99 5.30 10.52
N ALA A 81 10.16 5.60 9.97
CA ALA A 81 11.17 6.43 10.62
C ALA A 81 10.68 7.86 10.93
N VAL A 82 9.79 8.40 10.09
CA VAL A 82 9.17 9.72 10.28
C VAL A 82 7.83 9.60 11.00
N GLY A 83 6.98 8.69 10.55
CA GLY A 83 5.59 8.57 11.01
C GLY A 83 5.46 8.09 12.45
N VAL A 84 6.32 7.16 12.90
CA VAL A 84 6.28 6.67 14.30
C VAL A 84 6.69 7.76 15.28
N PRO A 85 7.83 8.46 15.15
CA PRO A 85 8.18 9.55 16.05
C PRO A 85 7.13 10.67 16.05
N VAL A 86 6.70 11.13 14.88
CA VAL A 86 5.66 12.18 14.77
C VAL A 86 4.38 11.72 15.45
N GLY A 87 3.94 10.48 15.23
CA GLY A 87 2.75 9.90 15.84
C GLY A 87 2.86 9.77 17.37
N LEU A 88 4.03 9.35 17.89
CA LEU A 88 4.29 9.27 19.32
C LEU A 88 4.18 10.64 19.99
N PHE A 89 4.89 11.65 19.47
CA PHE A 89 4.85 13.01 20.03
C PHE A 89 3.44 13.62 19.93
N THR A 90 2.76 13.41 18.81
CA THR A 90 1.38 13.89 18.61
C THR A 90 0.40 13.20 19.58
N GLY A 91 0.54 11.90 19.78
CA GLY A 91 -0.32 11.13 20.68
C GLY A 91 -0.07 11.42 22.16
N TRP A 92 1.17 11.80 22.52
CA TRP A 92 1.55 12.06 23.91
C TRP A 92 1.19 13.48 24.38
N SER A 93 1.34 14.50 23.52
CA SER A 93 1.18 15.91 23.92
C SER A 93 0.02 16.59 23.22
N TRP A 94 -0.94 17.10 24.00
CA TRP A 94 -2.07 17.89 23.48
C TRP A 94 -1.62 19.13 22.69
N TYR A 95 -0.52 19.78 23.10
CA TYR A 95 0.02 20.93 22.38
C TYR A 95 0.52 20.55 20.98
N ILE A 96 1.24 19.45 20.88
CA ILE A 96 1.76 18.93 19.59
C ILE A 96 0.62 18.46 18.73
N GLU A 97 -0.36 17.78 19.29
CA GLU A 97 -1.57 17.36 18.59
C GLU A 97 -2.31 18.56 18.00
N SER A 98 -2.56 19.59 18.81
CA SER A 98 -3.26 20.80 18.36
C SER A 98 -2.52 21.53 17.23
N ALA A 99 -1.19 21.47 17.21
CA ALA A 99 -0.38 22.08 16.15
C ALA A 99 -0.26 21.20 14.90
N ALA A 100 -0.14 19.88 15.06
CA ALA A 100 0.09 18.93 13.95
C ALA A 100 -1.20 18.51 13.23
N SER A 101 -2.33 18.37 13.95
CA SER A 101 -3.58 17.89 13.40
C SER A 101 -4.08 18.71 12.20
N PRO A 102 -4.09 20.05 12.23
CA PRO A 102 -4.57 20.82 11.08
C PRO A 102 -3.71 20.57 9.82
N ILE A 103 -2.39 20.42 9.99
CA ILE A 103 -1.47 20.17 8.88
C ILE A 103 -1.72 18.77 8.31
N ILE A 104 -1.84 17.76 9.17
CA ILE A 104 -2.11 16.37 8.77
C ILE A 104 -3.46 16.29 8.06
N GLU A 105 -4.50 16.93 8.57
CA GLU A 105 -5.85 16.91 8.02
C GLU A 105 -5.95 17.60 6.64
N VAL A 106 -5.14 18.60 6.38
CA VAL A 106 -5.08 19.28 5.07
C VAL A 106 -4.33 18.44 4.03
N ILE A 107 -3.23 17.79 4.42
CA ILE A 107 -2.38 17.08 3.46
C ILE A 107 -2.87 15.64 3.21
N ARG A 108 -3.36 14.95 4.25
CA ARG A 108 -3.81 13.55 4.18
C ARG A 108 -4.83 13.24 3.08
N PRO A 109 -5.84 14.09 2.79
CA PRO A 109 -6.81 13.81 1.73
C PRO A 109 -6.23 13.84 0.32
N ILE A 110 -5.00 14.37 0.13
CA ILE A 110 -4.36 14.44 -1.18
C ILE A 110 -3.94 13.01 -1.58
N PRO A 111 -4.51 12.45 -2.66
CA PRO A 111 -4.14 11.10 -3.11
C PRO A 111 -2.64 11.02 -3.42
N PRO A 112 -1.93 9.93 -3.03
CA PRO A 112 -0.52 9.75 -3.36
C PRO A 112 -0.21 9.91 -4.85
N LEU A 113 -1.13 9.53 -5.73
CA LEU A 113 -1.00 9.69 -7.18
C LEU A 113 -0.88 11.15 -7.63
N ALA A 114 -1.46 12.10 -6.90
CA ALA A 114 -1.35 13.53 -7.20
C ALA A 114 0.08 14.06 -7.02
N TRP A 115 0.92 13.34 -6.27
CA TRP A 115 2.32 13.71 -6.04
C TRP A 115 3.27 13.22 -7.14
N ILE A 116 2.79 12.42 -8.12
CA ILE A 116 3.63 11.85 -9.18
C ILE A 116 4.39 12.93 -9.97
N PRO A 117 3.76 14.03 -10.47
CA PRO A 117 4.49 15.05 -11.21
C PRO A 117 5.60 15.72 -10.39
N PHE A 118 5.35 15.94 -9.09
CA PHE A 118 6.34 16.45 -8.17
C PHE A 118 7.48 15.43 -7.97
N ALA A 119 7.15 14.17 -7.72
CA ALA A 119 8.12 13.10 -7.52
C ALA A 119 9.07 12.95 -8.72
N ILE A 120 8.53 12.92 -9.94
CA ILE A 120 9.35 12.81 -11.16
C ILE A 120 10.27 14.02 -11.34
N LYS A 121 9.78 15.23 -11.01
CA LYS A 121 10.55 16.45 -11.21
C LYS A 121 11.70 16.61 -10.22
N PHE A 122 11.52 16.19 -8.97
CA PHE A 122 12.47 16.43 -7.87
C PHE A 122 13.33 15.22 -7.51
N PHE A 123 12.88 14.01 -7.84
CA PHE A 123 13.58 12.77 -7.53
C PHE A 123 13.82 11.97 -8.80
N GLY A 124 15.04 11.46 -8.98
CA GLY A 124 15.35 10.49 -10.04
C GLY A 124 14.85 9.09 -9.72
N ASP A 125 14.86 8.18 -10.71
CA ASP A 125 14.61 6.76 -10.49
C ASP A 125 15.76 6.16 -9.64
N PRO A 126 15.47 5.29 -8.64
CA PRO A 126 14.17 4.76 -8.20
C PRO A 126 13.45 5.62 -7.13
N PHE A 127 14.02 6.76 -6.71
CA PHE A 127 13.56 7.52 -5.55
C PHE A 127 12.23 8.25 -5.77
N ASN A 128 11.84 8.54 -7.02
CA ASN A 128 10.52 9.07 -7.35
C ASN A 128 9.41 8.13 -6.86
N THR A 129 9.53 6.82 -7.13
CA THR A 129 8.56 5.80 -6.68
C THR A 129 8.64 5.57 -5.17
N VAL A 130 9.85 5.58 -4.59
CA VAL A 130 10.06 5.50 -3.14
C VAL A 130 9.33 6.64 -2.43
N PHE A 131 9.39 7.87 -2.96
CA PHE A 131 8.68 9.02 -2.40
C PHE A 131 7.15 8.83 -2.43
N ILE A 132 6.59 8.28 -3.50
CA ILE A 132 5.15 7.98 -3.58
C ILE A 132 4.73 6.95 -2.53
N VAL A 133 5.52 5.90 -2.34
CA VAL A 133 5.29 4.90 -1.29
C VAL A 133 5.38 5.55 0.10
N PHE A 134 6.38 6.40 0.32
CA PHE A 134 6.53 7.16 1.56
C PHE A 134 5.29 8.01 1.87
N ILE A 135 4.83 8.83 0.93
CA ILE A 135 3.62 9.68 1.11
C ILE A 135 2.39 8.81 1.38
N GLY A 136 2.24 7.67 0.69
CA GLY A 136 1.12 6.76 0.89
C GLY A 136 1.11 6.09 2.26
N ALA A 137 2.28 5.86 2.87
CA ALA A 137 2.45 5.14 4.12
C ALA A 137 2.60 6.03 5.37
N VAL A 138 3.15 7.25 5.23
CA VAL A 138 3.49 8.11 6.39
C VAL A 138 2.25 8.53 7.19
N PHE A 139 1.17 8.96 6.54
CA PHE A 139 -0.04 9.40 7.24
C PHE A 139 -0.77 8.26 7.96
N PRO A 140 -1.02 7.09 7.34
CA PRO A 140 -1.53 5.92 8.08
C PRO A 140 -0.66 5.53 9.27
N THR A 141 0.68 5.61 9.13
CA THR A 141 1.60 5.30 10.22
C THR A 141 1.47 6.30 11.37
N ILE A 142 1.43 7.61 11.08
CA ILE A 142 1.20 8.66 12.11
C ILE A 142 -0.11 8.37 12.85
N LEU A 143 -1.20 8.20 12.12
CA LEU A 143 -2.52 8.04 12.72
C LEU A 143 -2.65 6.76 13.54
N SER A 144 -2.10 5.66 13.06
CA SER A 144 -2.07 4.39 13.80
C SER A 144 -1.24 4.51 15.07
N THR A 145 -0.11 5.23 15.03
CA THR A 145 0.73 5.46 16.19
C THR A 145 0.03 6.36 17.21
N VAL A 146 -0.60 7.46 16.76
CA VAL A 146 -1.42 8.33 17.66
C VAL A 146 -2.52 7.53 18.33
N ALA A 147 -3.26 6.73 17.55
CA ALA A 147 -4.32 5.88 18.09
C ALA A 147 -3.79 4.86 19.11
N GLY A 148 -2.62 4.26 18.84
CA GLY A 148 -1.95 3.34 19.76
C GLY A 148 -1.56 4.00 21.08
N VAL A 149 -0.99 5.21 21.03
CA VAL A 149 -0.64 5.97 22.25
C VAL A 149 -1.89 6.31 23.06
N LYS A 150 -2.96 6.76 22.41
CA LYS A 150 -4.22 7.12 23.09
C LYS A 150 -5.01 5.92 23.63
N ALA A 151 -4.74 4.72 23.12
CA ALA A 151 -5.37 3.49 23.59
C ALA A 151 -4.72 2.90 24.87
N ILE A 152 -3.62 3.49 25.36
CA ILE A 152 -2.96 3.04 26.59
C ILE A 152 -3.90 3.32 27.77
N ASP A 153 -4.18 2.26 28.56
CA ASP A 153 -5.02 2.39 29.77
C ASP A 153 -4.34 3.31 30.77
N PRO A 154 -5.03 4.38 31.26
CA PRO A 154 -4.51 5.27 32.29
C PRO A 154 -4.03 4.56 33.57
N ILE A 155 -4.64 3.42 33.91
CA ILE A 155 -4.23 2.59 35.07
C ILE A 155 -2.78 2.11 34.91
N LEU A 156 -2.36 1.75 33.70
CA LEU A 156 -0.98 1.33 33.44
C LEU A 156 0.02 2.48 33.62
N VAL A 157 -0.38 3.68 33.20
CA VAL A 157 0.44 4.89 33.37
C VAL A 157 0.58 5.25 34.87
N ASP A 158 -0.50 5.17 35.63
CA ASP A 158 -0.48 5.46 37.05
C ASP A 158 0.31 4.40 37.84
N ALA A 159 0.18 3.11 37.45
CA ALA A 159 1.02 2.06 38.02
C ALA A 159 2.51 2.27 37.75
N ALA A 160 2.88 2.69 36.54
CA ALA A 160 4.27 3.00 36.19
C ALA A 160 4.81 4.18 37.06
N LYS A 161 4.01 5.23 37.24
CA LYS A 161 4.39 6.39 38.10
C LYS A 161 4.59 5.98 39.56
N THR A 162 3.75 5.09 40.10
CA THR A 162 3.92 4.58 41.47
C THR A 162 5.21 3.77 41.65
N LEU A 163 5.71 3.16 40.55
CA LEU A 163 6.98 2.44 40.50
C LEU A 163 8.19 3.34 40.19
N GLY A 164 8.00 4.67 40.11
CA GLY A 164 9.07 5.63 39.92
C GLY A 164 9.34 6.04 38.48
N ALA A 165 8.48 5.72 37.53
CA ALA A 165 8.57 6.28 36.19
C ALA A 165 8.20 7.77 36.21
N THR A 166 9.02 8.59 35.52
CA THR A 166 8.84 10.06 35.41
C THR A 166 8.32 10.44 34.03
#